data_51ecd3215035c40cde510c827d7dd86e
#
_entry.id   51ecd3215035c40cde510c827d7dd86e
#
_cell.length_a   1.000
_cell.length_b   1.000
_cell.length_c   1.000
_cell.angle_alpha   90.00
_cell.angle_beta   90.00
_cell.angle_gamma   90.00
#
_symmetry.space_group_name_H-M   'P 1'
#
loop_
_entity.id
_entity.type
_entity.pdbx_description
1 polymer ?
#
loop_
_entity_poly.entity_id
_entity_poly.type
_entity_poly.pdbx_seq_one_letter_code
_entity_poly.pdbx_strand_id
1 'polypeptide(L)'
;MAMLLSGLAVGAATAANAELMIINARIFNGRDADLSPPSTLRISEGRIVSITAGATASLGGAVIDAGNRVVLPGLIDAHVHPSIPAGFVALRDLQPDYAAHRSAAEARAMLLRGFTTIRDMGGPSFGLKQAIDEGVLAGPRIFPSGAMVSQTSGHGDFRHRAASTVSNTGVDVMEQRGYGRLADGESAVLLAVREQLREGAAQIKVAAGGGLSSNYDPLDSVQYLDAELRAAVRAAADWGTYVAVHAYTPESIRRSVEAGVRSIEHAHLIDEPTMKLIVQRGVFVSPQAYLFSGNAFPMTGKAAVMPPGLDRMMQLAKKHGAKIAFGTDVFGGPRMYALQSKEFTARLRWFDPLTILRQATSINGELLALSGPRNPYAGAALGVLEPGAWADMLVVEGNPLVDIAVLEDPEKNLRVIVKNGVVYKNTLAP
;
A
#
# COMPACT_ATOMS: atom_id res chain seq x y z
N MET A 1 30.64 -45.07 -5.45
CA MET A 1 30.02 -44.95 -4.11
C MET A 1 29.15 -43.66 -4.17
N ALA A 2 27.89 -43.88 -4.56
CA ALA A 2 26.92 -42.78 -4.73
C ALA A 2 26.18 -42.56 -3.40
N MET A 3 26.32 -41.38 -2.82
CA MET A 3 25.63 -40.98 -1.63
C MET A 3 24.26 -40.40 -2.02
N LEU A 4 23.21 -41.13 -1.71
CA LEU A 4 21.83 -40.66 -1.80
C LEU A 4 21.60 -39.61 -0.68
N LEU A 5 21.45 -38.36 -1.06
CA LEU A 5 20.91 -37.32 -0.20
C LEU A 5 19.37 -37.42 -0.23
N SER A 6 18.81 -38.05 0.79
CA SER A 6 17.38 -38.01 1.08
C SER A 6 17.05 -36.62 1.64
N GLY A 7 16.48 -35.73 0.80
CA GLY A 7 15.94 -34.46 1.22
C GLY A 7 14.69 -34.71 2.09
N LEU A 8 14.75 -34.28 3.34
CA LEU A 8 13.56 -34.06 4.18
C LEU A 8 12.74 -32.91 3.55
N ALA A 9 11.68 -33.23 2.86
CA ALA A 9 10.63 -32.29 2.55
C ALA A 9 9.94 -31.93 3.88
N VAL A 10 10.26 -30.76 4.44
CA VAL A 10 9.49 -30.17 5.52
C VAL A 10 8.13 -29.80 4.92
N GLY A 11 7.09 -30.51 5.35
CA GLY A 11 5.72 -30.26 4.95
C GLY A 11 5.24 -28.89 5.43
N ALA A 12 5.41 -27.88 4.59
CA ALA A 12 4.64 -26.65 4.66
C ALA A 12 3.44 -26.81 3.72
N ALA A 13 2.25 -26.53 4.24
CA ALA A 13 1.00 -26.38 3.51
C ALA A 13 0.04 -27.57 3.48
N THR A 14 -0.71 -27.72 4.55
CA THR A 14 -2.02 -28.40 4.48
C THR A 14 -3.19 -27.51 4.97
N ALA A 15 -2.98 -26.20 5.14
CA ALA A 15 -4.06 -25.29 5.52
C ALA A 15 -4.85 -24.72 4.32
N ALA A 16 -4.36 -24.84 3.09
CA ALA A 16 -4.99 -24.23 1.90
C ALA A 16 -6.21 -25.02 1.36
N ASN A 17 -6.42 -26.26 1.76
CA ASN A 17 -7.52 -27.10 1.25
C ASN A 17 -8.72 -27.21 2.22
N ALA A 18 -8.70 -26.54 3.37
CA ALA A 18 -9.84 -26.56 4.27
C ALA A 18 -10.93 -25.60 3.77
N GLU A 19 -12.13 -26.13 3.53
CA GLU A 19 -13.30 -25.26 3.26
C GLU A 19 -13.60 -24.42 4.50
N LEU A 20 -13.80 -23.11 4.29
CA LEU A 20 -14.24 -22.16 5.30
C LEU A 20 -15.58 -21.58 4.87
N MET A 21 -16.53 -21.54 5.79
CA MET A 21 -17.81 -20.87 5.59
C MET A 21 -17.95 -19.72 6.59
N ILE A 22 -18.42 -18.56 6.12
CA ILE A 22 -18.85 -17.45 6.98
C ILE A 22 -20.35 -17.31 6.76
N ILE A 23 -21.13 -17.58 7.80
CA ILE A 23 -22.60 -17.55 7.76
C ILE A 23 -23.16 -16.31 8.44
N ASN A 24 -24.41 -15.99 8.18
CA ASN A 24 -25.11 -14.83 8.76
C ASN A 24 -24.35 -13.51 8.56
N ALA A 25 -23.69 -13.35 7.42
CA ALA A 25 -22.88 -12.18 7.08
C ALA A 25 -23.71 -11.12 6.35
N ARG A 26 -23.67 -9.86 6.79
CA ARG A 26 -24.17 -8.71 6.04
C ARG A 26 -23.00 -8.12 5.24
N ILE A 27 -22.97 -8.34 3.94
CA ILE A 27 -21.77 -8.13 3.12
C ILE A 27 -21.79 -6.75 2.48
N PHE A 28 -20.71 -5.97 2.72
CA PHE A 28 -20.26 -4.89 1.87
C PHE A 28 -19.29 -5.48 0.84
N ASN A 29 -19.66 -5.50 -0.43
CA ASN A 29 -18.84 -6.16 -1.47
C ASN A 29 -17.66 -5.34 -1.98
N GLY A 30 -17.42 -4.14 -1.43
CA GLY A 30 -16.38 -3.18 -1.86
C GLY A 30 -16.88 -2.14 -2.87
N ARG A 31 -18.10 -2.26 -3.39
CA ARG A 31 -18.64 -1.39 -4.45
C ARG A 31 -20.01 -0.80 -4.14
N ASP A 32 -20.95 -1.62 -3.71
CA ASP A 32 -22.36 -1.21 -3.56
C ASP A 32 -22.57 -0.38 -2.30
N ALA A 33 -23.61 0.45 -2.32
CA ALA A 33 -23.95 1.28 -1.17
C ALA A 33 -24.65 0.48 -0.07
N ASP A 34 -25.38 -0.54 -0.45
CA ASP A 34 -26.20 -1.35 0.45
C ASP A 34 -25.47 -2.63 0.87
N LEU A 35 -25.69 -3.02 2.12
CA LEU A 35 -25.28 -4.33 2.60
C LEU A 35 -26.19 -5.41 2.02
N SER A 36 -25.65 -6.59 1.75
CA SER A 36 -26.47 -7.75 1.42
C SER A 36 -27.42 -8.10 2.56
N PRO A 37 -28.55 -8.79 2.29
CA PRO A 37 -29.23 -9.54 3.34
C PRO A 37 -28.26 -10.54 4.00
N PRO A 38 -28.58 -11.07 5.20
CA PRO A 38 -27.76 -12.13 5.80
C PRO A 38 -27.45 -13.23 4.80
N SER A 39 -26.17 -13.48 4.57
CA SER A 39 -25.67 -14.33 3.49
C SER A 39 -24.60 -15.27 4.01
N THR A 40 -24.32 -16.32 3.23
CA THR A 40 -23.23 -17.28 3.45
C THR A 40 -22.17 -17.10 2.38
N LEU A 41 -20.90 -16.89 2.81
CA LEU A 41 -19.72 -16.97 1.94
C LEU A 41 -19.10 -18.36 2.08
N ARG A 42 -18.86 -19.02 0.94
CA ARG A 42 -18.05 -20.25 0.88
C ARG A 42 -16.68 -19.93 0.33
N ILE A 43 -15.66 -20.42 1.01
CA ILE A 43 -14.25 -20.19 0.69
C ILE A 43 -13.58 -21.56 0.51
N SER A 44 -12.83 -21.71 -0.57
CA SER A 44 -11.97 -22.87 -0.84
C SER A 44 -10.73 -22.41 -1.60
N GLU A 45 -9.60 -23.01 -1.34
CA GLU A 45 -8.31 -22.72 -2.00
C GLU A 45 -7.96 -21.22 -2.01
N GLY A 46 -8.26 -20.53 -0.91
CA GLY A 46 -7.99 -19.09 -0.77
C GLY A 46 -8.89 -18.16 -1.59
N ARG A 47 -10.00 -18.69 -2.17
CA ARG A 47 -10.94 -17.97 -3.03
C ARG A 47 -12.35 -17.99 -2.47
N ILE A 48 -13.11 -16.97 -2.78
CA ILE A 48 -14.55 -16.97 -2.59
C ILE A 48 -15.16 -17.81 -3.70
N VAL A 49 -15.78 -18.94 -3.33
CA VAL A 49 -16.45 -19.85 -4.29
C VAL A 49 -17.84 -19.37 -4.61
N SER A 50 -18.60 -19.00 -3.59
CA SER A 50 -19.97 -18.51 -3.74
C SER A 50 -20.39 -17.57 -2.59
N ILE A 51 -21.37 -16.74 -2.89
CA ILE A 51 -22.09 -15.90 -1.93
C ILE A 51 -23.57 -16.17 -2.17
N THR A 52 -24.28 -16.67 -1.15
CA THR A 52 -25.68 -17.02 -1.23
C THR A 52 -26.48 -16.38 -0.10
N ALA A 53 -27.66 -15.85 -0.39
CA ALA A 53 -28.56 -15.32 0.64
C ALA A 53 -29.05 -16.44 1.57
N GLY A 54 -29.17 -16.12 2.87
CA GLY A 54 -29.59 -17.07 3.90
C GLY A 54 -28.46 -17.98 4.39
N ALA A 55 -28.84 -18.86 5.35
CA ALA A 55 -27.94 -19.90 5.86
C ALA A 55 -27.95 -21.09 4.92
N THR A 56 -26.75 -21.57 4.57
CA THR A 56 -26.58 -22.80 3.79
C THR A 56 -26.07 -23.91 4.71
N ALA A 57 -26.54 -25.13 4.52
CA ALA A 57 -26.05 -26.28 5.28
C ALA A 57 -24.53 -26.44 5.10
N SER A 58 -23.82 -26.72 6.19
CA SER A 58 -22.40 -27.01 6.15
C SER A 58 -22.15 -28.29 5.32
N LEU A 59 -21.24 -28.19 4.37
CA LEU A 59 -20.80 -29.35 3.55
C LEU A 59 -19.54 -30.01 4.13
N GLY A 60 -19.17 -29.68 5.36
CA GLY A 60 -17.90 -29.98 5.99
C GLY A 60 -16.97 -28.78 5.98
N GLY A 61 -15.97 -28.73 6.87
CA GLY A 61 -15.06 -27.60 7.00
C GLY A 61 -15.37 -26.68 8.19
N ALA A 62 -14.55 -25.63 8.35
CA ALA A 62 -14.70 -24.68 9.44
C ALA A 62 -15.85 -23.71 9.15
N VAL A 63 -16.67 -23.42 10.17
CA VAL A 63 -17.77 -22.46 10.08
C VAL A 63 -17.55 -21.34 11.08
N ILE A 64 -17.68 -20.10 10.61
CA ILE A 64 -17.68 -18.89 11.44
C ILE A 64 -19.06 -18.22 11.28
N ASP A 65 -19.77 -18.09 12.40
CA ASP A 65 -21.02 -17.35 12.41
C ASP A 65 -20.72 -15.85 12.64
N ALA A 66 -20.97 -15.04 11.62
CA ALA A 66 -20.81 -13.59 11.72
C ALA A 66 -21.89 -12.93 12.61
N GLY A 67 -22.95 -13.62 12.96
CA GLY A 67 -24.01 -13.12 13.85
C GLY A 67 -24.64 -11.82 13.35
N ASN A 68 -24.93 -11.71 12.05
CA ASN A 68 -25.44 -10.51 11.37
C ASN A 68 -24.50 -9.29 11.39
N ARG A 69 -23.21 -9.49 11.69
CA ARG A 69 -22.19 -8.43 11.59
C ARG A 69 -21.86 -8.12 10.13
N VAL A 70 -21.28 -6.93 9.95
CA VAL A 70 -20.79 -6.54 8.61
C VAL A 70 -19.52 -7.30 8.27
N VAL A 71 -19.52 -7.86 7.07
CA VAL A 71 -18.34 -8.45 6.44
C VAL A 71 -17.93 -7.58 5.27
N LEU A 72 -16.68 -7.16 5.26
CA LEU A 72 -16.12 -6.31 4.19
C LEU A 72 -14.81 -6.90 3.64
N PRO A 73 -14.39 -6.49 2.43
CA PRO A 73 -13.10 -6.91 1.88
C PRO A 73 -11.96 -6.54 2.82
N GLY A 74 -10.90 -7.33 2.81
CA GLY A 74 -9.66 -6.95 3.45
C GLY A 74 -9.19 -5.57 2.97
N LEU A 75 -8.78 -4.73 3.92
CA LEU A 75 -8.36 -3.35 3.64
C LEU A 75 -7.05 -3.33 2.87
N ILE A 76 -6.90 -2.34 2.01
CA ILE A 76 -5.70 -2.11 1.20
C ILE A 76 -5.14 -0.73 1.54
N ASP A 77 -3.86 -0.68 1.95
CA ASP A 77 -3.10 0.56 2.08
C ASP A 77 -2.20 0.75 0.85
N ALA A 78 -2.51 1.76 0.03
CA ALA A 78 -1.82 1.99 -1.23
C ALA A 78 -0.53 2.81 -1.11
N HIS A 79 -0.15 3.24 0.09
CA HIS A 79 1.11 3.95 0.34
C HIS A 79 1.58 3.74 1.76
N VAL A 80 2.53 2.86 1.94
CA VAL A 80 3.15 2.58 3.24
C VAL A 80 4.60 2.13 3.04
N HIS A 81 5.41 2.19 4.09
CA HIS A 81 6.82 1.77 4.06
C HIS A 81 7.09 0.72 5.15
N PRO A 82 6.72 -0.56 4.94
CA PRO A 82 6.83 -1.61 5.97
C PRO A 82 8.27 -1.91 6.37
N SER A 83 9.22 -1.62 5.49
CA SER A 83 10.66 -1.87 5.70
C SER A 83 11.44 -0.65 6.21
N ILE A 84 10.76 0.44 6.62
CA ILE A 84 11.39 1.62 7.24
C ILE A 84 10.99 1.70 8.73
N PRO A 85 11.55 0.83 9.60
CA PRO A 85 11.12 0.68 11.00
C PRO A 85 11.66 1.77 11.94
N ALA A 86 12.39 2.76 11.42
CA ALA A 86 12.92 3.90 12.16
C ALA A 86 13.01 5.13 11.26
N GLY A 87 13.13 6.33 11.82
CA GLY A 87 13.45 7.53 11.04
C GLY A 87 14.80 7.40 10.32
N PHE A 88 14.95 8.07 9.19
CA PHE A 88 16.11 7.89 8.27
C PHE A 88 17.48 8.04 8.93
N VAL A 89 17.64 8.95 9.91
CA VAL A 89 18.91 9.11 10.65
C VAL A 89 19.23 7.87 11.46
N ALA A 90 18.27 7.39 12.26
CA ALA A 90 18.45 6.19 13.08
C ALA A 90 18.59 4.92 12.22
N LEU A 91 17.88 4.87 11.07
CA LEU A 91 17.89 3.73 10.15
C LEU A 91 19.29 3.45 9.59
N ARG A 92 20.13 4.48 9.40
CA ARG A 92 21.53 4.33 8.96
C ARG A 92 22.36 3.52 9.94
N ASP A 93 22.10 3.64 11.23
CA ASP A 93 22.88 3.01 12.30
C ASP A 93 22.29 1.67 12.77
N LEU A 94 21.07 1.32 12.35
CA LEU A 94 20.49 0.03 12.70
C LEU A 94 21.22 -1.12 12.02
N GLN A 95 21.36 -2.22 12.74
CA GLN A 95 21.77 -3.49 12.14
C GLN A 95 20.70 -3.94 11.14
N PRO A 96 21.07 -4.39 9.92
CA PRO A 96 20.10 -4.78 8.89
C PRO A 96 19.16 -5.90 9.31
N ASP A 97 19.65 -6.88 10.06
CA ASP A 97 18.84 -7.97 10.62
C ASP A 97 17.83 -7.47 11.66
N TYR A 98 18.24 -6.54 12.54
CA TYR A 98 17.30 -5.91 13.47
C TYR A 98 16.21 -5.13 12.74
N ALA A 99 16.56 -4.36 11.69
CA ALA A 99 15.59 -3.66 10.86
C ALA A 99 14.61 -4.65 10.20
N ALA A 100 15.08 -5.78 9.70
CA ALA A 100 14.25 -6.84 9.13
C ALA A 100 13.28 -7.45 10.16
N HIS A 101 13.74 -7.76 11.38
CA HIS A 101 12.87 -8.26 12.45
C HIS A 101 11.79 -7.27 12.86
N ARG A 102 12.13 -5.97 12.92
CA ARG A 102 11.16 -4.91 13.18
C ARG A 102 10.13 -4.80 12.05
N SER A 103 10.56 -4.88 10.80
CA SER A 103 9.69 -4.85 9.63
C SER A 103 8.72 -6.03 9.62
N ALA A 104 9.17 -7.22 10.02
CA ALA A 104 8.31 -8.40 10.16
C ALA A 104 7.23 -8.22 11.24
N ALA A 105 7.61 -7.66 12.40
CA ALA A 105 6.66 -7.37 13.48
C ALA A 105 5.61 -6.33 13.06
N GLU A 106 6.02 -5.28 12.34
CA GLU A 106 5.09 -4.25 11.85
C GLU A 106 4.17 -4.78 10.74
N ALA A 107 4.68 -5.61 9.83
CA ALA A 107 3.85 -6.25 8.80
C ALA A 107 2.74 -7.11 9.44
N ARG A 108 3.08 -7.89 10.47
CA ARG A 108 2.08 -8.63 11.24
C ARG A 108 1.06 -7.71 11.90
N ALA A 109 1.50 -6.60 12.48
CA ALA A 109 0.62 -5.62 13.10
C ALA A 109 -0.31 -4.95 12.07
N MET A 110 0.16 -4.65 10.86
CA MET A 110 -0.68 -4.14 9.75
C MET A 110 -1.79 -5.12 9.39
N LEU A 111 -1.46 -6.42 9.27
CA LEU A 111 -2.48 -7.45 9.03
C LEU A 111 -3.52 -7.48 10.16
N LEU A 112 -3.11 -7.38 11.43
CA LEU A 112 -4.01 -7.37 12.57
C LEU A 112 -4.83 -6.07 12.70
N ARG A 113 -4.42 -4.99 12.02
CA ARG A 113 -5.24 -3.80 11.82
C ARG A 113 -6.22 -3.92 10.64
N GLY A 114 -6.27 -5.09 9.98
CA GLY A 114 -7.21 -5.39 8.89
C GLY A 114 -6.67 -5.09 7.50
N PHE A 115 -5.44 -4.56 7.37
CA PHE A 115 -4.81 -4.36 6.07
C PHE A 115 -4.26 -5.70 5.57
N THR A 116 -5.06 -6.40 4.77
CA THR A 116 -4.68 -7.69 4.17
C THR A 116 -3.73 -7.53 2.98
N THR A 117 -3.68 -6.32 2.42
CA THR A 117 -2.81 -5.95 1.30
C THR A 117 -2.21 -4.55 1.51
N ILE A 118 -0.95 -4.38 1.16
CA ILE A 118 -0.25 -3.10 1.17
C ILE A 118 0.54 -2.89 -0.12
N ARG A 119 0.65 -1.62 -0.55
CA ARG A 119 1.58 -1.19 -1.59
C ARG A 119 2.75 -0.49 -0.91
N ASP A 120 3.93 -1.12 -0.95
CA ASP A 120 5.16 -0.52 -0.47
C ASP A 120 5.68 0.51 -1.48
N MET A 121 5.90 1.73 -1.01
CA MET A 121 6.28 2.86 -1.83
C MET A 121 7.74 3.31 -1.60
N GLY A 122 8.59 2.38 -1.18
CA GLY A 122 10.02 2.55 -1.06
C GLY A 122 10.62 1.78 0.10
N GLY A 123 11.65 1.01 -0.19
CA GLY A 123 12.40 0.25 0.78
C GLY A 123 12.62 -1.23 0.40
N PRO A 124 13.49 -1.94 1.12
CA PRO A 124 13.89 -3.31 0.80
C PRO A 124 12.87 -4.35 1.29
N SER A 125 11.66 -4.37 0.73
CA SER A 125 10.57 -5.25 1.18
C SER A 125 10.48 -6.59 0.44
N PHE A 126 11.35 -6.89 -0.53
CA PHE A 126 11.28 -8.13 -1.32
C PHE A 126 11.42 -9.39 -0.45
N GLY A 127 12.39 -9.43 0.45
CA GLY A 127 12.58 -10.56 1.36
C GLY A 127 11.43 -10.70 2.38
N LEU A 128 10.89 -9.59 2.88
CA LEU A 128 9.71 -9.60 3.74
C LEU A 128 8.49 -10.17 3.00
N LYS A 129 8.27 -9.73 1.75
CA LYS A 129 7.21 -10.28 0.90
C LYS A 129 7.37 -11.77 0.70
N GLN A 130 8.58 -12.23 0.35
CA GLN A 130 8.86 -13.65 0.14
C GLN A 130 8.54 -14.48 1.39
N ALA A 131 9.02 -14.06 2.56
CA ALA A 131 8.78 -14.76 3.81
C ALA A 131 7.27 -14.84 4.19
N ILE A 132 6.49 -13.81 3.85
CA ILE A 132 5.04 -13.81 4.06
C ILE A 132 4.33 -14.72 3.05
N ASP A 133 4.73 -14.69 1.79
CA ASP A 133 4.12 -15.52 0.73
C ASP A 133 4.41 -17.01 0.92
N GLU A 134 5.59 -17.36 1.44
CA GLU A 134 5.98 -18.73 1.79
C GLU A 134 5.36 -19.19 3.13
N GLY A 135 4.65 -18.31 3.85
CA GLY A 135 4.03 -18.64 5.14
C GLY A 135 4.99 -18.71 6.32
N VAL A 136 6.23 -18.29 6.17
CA VAL A 136 7.23 -18.17 7.26
C VAL A 136 6.81 -17.10 8.26
N LEU A 137 6.22 -16.00 7.76
CA LEU A 137 5.74 -14.88 8.55
C LEU A 137 4.26 -14.60 8.29
N ALA A 138 3.54 -14.19 9.33
CA ALA A 138 2.22 -13.60 9.17
C ALA A 138 2.35 -12.12 8.77
N GLY A 139 1.64 -11.71 7.72
CA GLY A 139 1.62 -10.33 7.23
C GLY A 139 0.66 -10.13 6.06
N PRO A 140 0.50 -8.90 5.56
CA PRO A 140 -0.32 -8.60 4.39
C PRO A 140 0.34 -9.10 3.10
N ARG A 141 -0.42 -9.13 2.00
CA ARG A 141 0.15 -9.18 0.65
C ARG A 141 0.95 -7.90 0.42
N ILE A 142 2.12 -7.99 -0.17
CA ILE A 142 2.99 -6.83 -0.43
C ILE A 142 3.15 -6.64 -1.95
N PHE A 143 2.85 -5.42 -2.42
CA PHE A 143 3.21 -4.93 -3.76
C PHE A 143 4.48 -4.08 -3.62
N PRO A 144 5.68 -4.65 -3.80
CA PRO A 144 6.92 -3.93 -3.54
C PRO A 144 7.29 -3.00 -4.71
N SER A 145 7.85 -1.83 -4.41
CA SER A 145 8.49 -0.96 -5.39
C SER A 145 10.02 -1.10 -5.40
N GLY A 146 10.57 -1.64 -4.32
CA GLY A 146 12.00 -1.58 -4.07
C GLY A 146 12.48 -0.18 -3.72
N ALA A 147 13.73 0.13 -3.99
CA ALA A 147 14.33 1.43 -3.69
C ALA A 147 13.61 2.58 -4.41
N MET A 148 13.40 3.70 -3.72
CA MET A 148 12.91 4.92 -4.34
C MET A 148 13.99 5.49 -5.28
N VAL A 149 13.69 5.59 -6.57
CA VAL A 149 14.60 6.18 -7.57
C VAL A 149 14.53 7.70 -7.45
N SER A 150 15.69 8.36 -7.29
CA SER A 150 15.81 9.80 -7.09
C SER A 150 17.04 10.35 -7.80
N GLN A 151 16.97 11.62 -8.19
CA GLN A 151 18.15 12.33 -8.66
C GLN A 151 19.08 12.73 -7.51
N THR A 152 20.30 13.10 -7.80
CA THR A 152 21.20 13.80 -6.85
C THR A 152 20.50 15.05 -6.30
N SER A 153 20.60 15.25 -4.99
CA SER A 153 19.87 16.32 -4.25
C SER A 153 18.35 16.23 -4.31
N GLY A 154 17.79 15.09 -4.73
CA GLY A 154 16.35 14.85 -4.75
C GLY A 154 15.82 14.31 -3.43
N HIS A 155 14.50 14.10 -3.37
CA HIS A 155 13.80 13.66 -2.16
C HIS A 155 14.31 12.32 -1.61
N GLY A 156 14.78 11.41 -2.47
CA GLY A 156 15.36 10.12 -2.09
C GLY A 156 16.88 10.16 -1.92
N ASP A 157 17.51 11.33 -1.92
CA ASP A 157 18.93 11.47 -1.60
C ASP A 157 19.12 11.53 -0.07
N PHE A 158 19.29 10.37 0.54
CA PHE A 158 19.42 10.23 1.99
C PHE A 158 20.85 10.45 2.51
N ARG A 159 21.79 10.91 1.67
CA ARG A 159 23.18 11.17 2.07
C ARG A 159 23.26 12.35 3.05
N HIS A 160 24.29 12.34 3.89
CA HIS A 160 24.61 13.52 4.69
C HIS A 160 25.20 14.62 3.80
N ARG A 161 25.00 15.89 4.18
CA ARG A 161 25.52 17.04 3.44
C ARG A 161 27.03 16.98 3.19
N ALA A 162 27.77 16.42 4.15
CA ALA A 162 29.21 16.26 4.03
C ALA A 162 29.64 15.04 3.17
N ALA A 163 28.69 14.18 2.75
CA ALA A 163 29.00 13.05 1.90
C ALA A 163 29.23 13.53 0.47
N SER A 164 30.41 13.26 -0.07
CA SER A 164 30.76 13.60 -1.45
C SER A 164 30.15 12.60 -2.43
N THR A 165 29.61 13.09 -3.54
CA THR A 165 29.22 12.26 -4.69
C THR A 165 30.42 11.67 -5.42
N VAL A 166 31.57 12.30 -5.27
CA VAL A 166 32.84 11.94 -5.93
C VAL A 166 33.74 11.09 -5.01
N SER A 167 33.21 10.68 -3.83
CA SER A 167 34.04 9.90 -2.93
C SER A 167 34.39 8.55 -3.55
N ASN A 168 35.66 8.18 -3.50
CA ASN A 168 36.18 6.86 -3.87
C ASN A 168 35.70 5.74 -2.92
N THR A 169 34.69 6.00 -2.08
CA THR A 169 34.23 5.11 -1.01
C THR A 169 33.02 4.25 -1.39
N GLY A 170 32.53 4.38 -2.61
CA GLY A 170 31.44 3.54 -3.11
C GLY A 170 30.05 4.12 -2.86
N VAL A 171 29.04 3.28 -3.02
CA VAL A 171 27.61 3.61 -2.88
C VAL A 171 27.27 3.89 -1.43
N ASP A 172 26.39 4.88 -1.16
CA ASP A 172 25.94 5.21 0.20
C ASP A 172 25.21 4.02 0.86
N VAL A 173 25.32 3.91 2.17
CA VAL A 173 24.74 2.81 2.95
C VAL A 173 23.23 2.67 2.75
N MET A 174 22.49 3.77 2.54
CA MET A 174 21.05 3.73 2.31
C MET A 174 20.74 3.14 0.92
N GLU A 175 21.56 3.43 -0.08
CA GLU A 175 21.46 2.79 -1.39
C GLU A 175 21.84 1.32 -1.34
N GLN A 176 22.95 0.98 -0.66
CA GLN A 176 23.38 -0.43 -0.48
C GLN A 176 22.29 -1.29 0.17
N ARG A 177 21.52 -0.70 1.07
CA ARG A 177 20.41 -1.37 1.79
C ARG A 177 19.08 -1.30 1.05
N GLY A 178 19.00 -0.67 -0.13
CA GLY A 178 17.81 -0.62 -0.96
C GLY A 178 16.72 0.36 -0.49
N TYR A 179 17.07 1.40 0.28
CA TYR A 179 16.11 2.45 0.68
C TYR A 179 15.92 3.51 -0.40
N GLY A 180 16.98 3.86 -1.11
CA GLY A 180 16.98 4.78 -2.22
C GLY A 180 17.94 4.32 -3.32
N ARG A 181 17.79 4.86 -4.53
CA ARG A 181 18.68 4.64 -5.64
C ARG A 181 18.90 5.96 -6.39
N LEU A 182 20.10 6.52 -6.29
CA LEU A 182 20.42 7.75 -7.01
C LEU A 182 20.73 7.45 -8.47
N ALA A 183 20.11 8.21 -9.37
CA ALA A 183 20.26 8.03 -10.80
C ALA A 183 20.07 9.36 -11.52
N ASP A 184 21.11 9.87 -12.15
CA ASP A 184 21.09 11.08 -12.96
C ASP A 184 21.32 10.73 -14.42
N GLY A 185 20.50 11.24 -15.31
CA GLY A 185 20.49 10.95 -16.74
C GLY A 185 19.74 9.66 -17.09
N GLU A 186 19.24 9.61 -18.32
CA GLU A 186 18.38 8.53 -18.83
C GLU A 186 18.99 7.13 -18.61
N SER A 187 20.28 6.97 -18.89
CA SER A 187 20.96 5.67 -18.76
C SER A 187 20.99 5.16 -17.32
N ALA A 188 21.27 6.04 -16.34
CA ALA A 188 21.28 5.69 -14.93
C ALA A 188 19.88 5.39 -14.42
N VAL A 189 18.86 6.15 -14.84
CA VAL A 189 17.44 5.91 -14.51
C VAL A 189 16.98 4.56 -15.07
N LEU A 190 17.31 4.23 -16.33
CA LEU A 190 17.02 2.92 -16.92
C LEU A 190 17.65 1.78 -16.11
N LEU A 191 18.93 1.93 -15.69
CA LEU A 191 19.59 0.94 -14.85
C LEU A 191 18.88 0.77 -13.52
N ALA A 192 18.60 1.90 -12.81
CA ALA A 192 17.95 1.89 -11.50
C ALA A 192 16.58 1.22 -11.55
N VAL A 193 15.74 1.54 -12.53
CA VAL A 193 14.41 0.94 -12.72
C VAL A 193 14.51 -0.55 -13.01
N ARG A 194 15.41 -0.95 -13.92
CA ARG A 194 15.58 -2.37 -14.29
C ARG A 194 16.10 -3.21 -13.12
N GLU A 195 16.92 -2.66 -12.25
CA GLU A 195 17.35 -3.32 -11.01
C GLU A 195 16.16 -3.63 -10.10
N GLN A 196 15.25 -2.67 -9.89
CA GLN A 196 14.04 -2.92 -9.09
C GLN A 196 13.12 -3.97 -9.74
N LEU A 197 12.96 -3.90 -11.06
CA LEU A 197 12.17 -4.90 -11.81
C LEU A 197 12.80 -6.31 -11.72
N ARG A 198 14.12 -6.41 -11.78
CA ARG A 198 14.85 -7.69 -11.59
C ARG A 198 14.62 -8.30 -10.21
N GLU A 199 14.51 -7.47 -9.17
CA GLU A 199 14.19 -7.91 -7.81
C GLU A 199 12.71 -8.32 -7.65
N GLY A 200 11.83 -7.98 -8.60
CA GLY A 200 10.42 -8.35 -8.58
C GLY A 200 9.48 -7.20 -8.18
N ALA A 201 9.87 -5.96 -8.45
CA ALA A 201 8.99 -4.80 -8.21
C ALA A 201 7.66 -4.94 -8.96
N ALA A 202 6.56 -4.70 -8.24
CA ALA A 202 5.21 -4.68 -8.78
C ALA A 202 4.88 -3.34 -9.48
N GLN A 203 5.50 -2.26 -9.03
CA GLN A 203 5.50 -0.90 -9.58
C GLN A 203 6.84 -0.23 -9.27
N ILE A 204 7.10 0.89 -9.93
CA ILE A 204 8.32 1.69 -9.70
C ILE A 204 7.95 2.96 -8.94
N LYS A 205 8.72 3.31 -7.90
CA LYS A 205 8.61 4.58 -7.19
C LYS A 205 9.73 5.53 -7.60
N VAL A 206 9.36 6.73 -8.03
CA VAL A 206 10.30 7.81 -8.40
C VAL A 206 10.00 9.06 -7.58
N ALA A 207 11.01 9.80 -7.15
CA ALA A 207 10.87 11.12 -6.58
C ALA A 207 10.91 12.16 -7.71
N ALA A 208 9.79 12.84 -7.98
CA ALA A 208 9.67 13.82 -9.06
C ALA A 208 9.56 15.27 -8.55
N GLY A 209 9.55 15.48 -7.25
CA GLY A 209 9.49 16.79 -6.61
C GLY A 209 10.10 16.79 -5.22
N GLY A 210 10.30 17.96 -4.64
CA GLY A 210 10.81 18.11 -3.29
C GLY A 210 9.86 17.58 -2.23
N GLY A 211 10.40 17.21 -1.06
CA GLY A 211 9.64 16.55 0.00
C GLY A 211 9.80 17.16 1.39
N LEU A 212 9.02 16.65 2.34
CA LEU A 212 9.02 17.09 3.73
C LEU A 212 10.03 16.36 4.60
N SER A 213 10.19 15.04 4.38
CA SER A 213 11.05 14.18 5.19
C SER A 213 12.54 14.28 4.81
N SER A 214 12.85 14.90 3.68
CA SER A 214 14.20 15.19 3.20
C SER A 214 14.73 16.53 3.70
N ASN A 215 16.05 16.65 3.85
CA ASN A 215 16.68 17.83 4.46
C ASN A 215 17.14 18.87 3.44
N TYR A 216 17.42 18.49 2.20
CA TYR A 216 18.22 19.30 1.29
C TYR A 216 17.47 19.77 0.04
N ASP A 217 16.38 19.14 -0.32
CA ASP A 217 15.56 19.52 -1.46
C ASP A 217 14.49 20.55 -1.06
N PRO A 218 14.40 21.69 -1.75
CA PRO A 218 13.29 22.62 -1.57
C PRO A 218 11.97 21.98 -1.97
N LEU A 219 10.89 22.31 -1.23
CA LEU A 219 9.55 21.75 -1.49
C LEU A 219 9.03 22.05 -2.89
N ASP A 220 9.40 23.18 -3.45
CA ASP A 220 9.01 23.68 -4.78
C ASP A 220 9.95 23.20 -5.90
N SER A 221 10.97 22.39 -5.59
CA SER A 221 11.84 21.83 -6.61
C SER A 221 11.10 20.84 -7.49
N VAL A 222 11.33 20.95 -8.79
CA VAL A 222 10.90 19.95 -9.78
C VAL A 222 12.08 19.05 -10.07
N GLN A 223 11.93 17.77 -9.77
CA GLN A 223 13.00 16.80 -9.88
C GLN A 223 12.81 15.97 -11.14
N TYR A 224 13.92 15.56 -11.73
CA TYR A 224 14.02 14.92 -13.03
C TYR A 224 13.56 15.78 -14.22
N LEU A 225 14.29 15.66 -15.30
CA LEU A 225 13.90 16.16 -16.60
C LEU A 225 12.83 15.26 -17.21
N ASP A 226 12.12 15.78 -18.22
CA ASP A 226 11.10 15.01 -18.96
C ASP A 226 11.67 13.72 -19.57
N ALA A 227 12.87 13.78 -20.14
CA ALA A 227 13.54 12.61 -20.74
C ALA A 227 13.82 11.51 -19.72
N GLU A 228 14.27 11.87 -18.51
CA GLU A 228 14.55 10.93 -17.42
C GLU A 228 13.27 10.26 -16.91
N LEU A 229 12.20 11.02 -16.71
CA LEU A 229 10.88 10.47 -16.33
C LEU A 229 10.33 9.55 -17.42
N ARG A 230 10.45 9.92 -18.71
CA ARG A 230 10.05 9.05 -19.81
C ARG A 230 10.88 7.78 -19.88
N ALA A 231 12.19 7.83 -19.56
CA ALA A 231 13.03 6.65 -19.47
C ALA A 231 12.54 5.68 -18.40
N ALA A 232 12.19 6.20 -17.20
CA ALA A 232 11.60 5.38 -16.13
C ALA A 232 10.27 4.75 -16.55
N VAL A 233 9.36 5.56 -17.13
CA VAL A 233 8.04 5.11 -17.58
C VAL A 233 8.19 4.04 -18.68
N ARG A 234 9.08 4.25 -19.65
CA ARG A 234 9.32 3.30 -20.71
C ARG A 234 9.85 1.97 -20.19
N ALA A 235 10.83 1.99 -19.29
CA ALA A 235 11.38 0.77 -18.71
C ALA A 235 10.31 -0.02 -17.92
N ALA A 236 9.44 0.66 -17.17
CA ALA A 236 8.33 0.03 -16.46
C ALA A 236 7.29 -0.55 -17.44
N ALA A 237 6.92 0.21 -18.48
CA ALA A 237 5.95 -0.21 -19.49
C ALA A 237 6.42 -1.41 -20.31
N ASP A 238 7.71 -1.51 -20.63
CA ASP A 238 8.30 -2.67 -21.32
C ASP A 238 8.20 -3.95 -20.49
N TRP A 239 8.03 -3.84 -19.16
CA TRP A 239 7.75 -4.94 -18.26
C TRP A 239 6.25 -5.11 -17.96
N GLY A 240 5.39 -4.25 -18.52
CA GLY A 240 3.95 -4.29 -18.33
C GLY A 240 3.49 -3.79 -16.95
N THR A 241 4.27 -2.89 -16.32
CA THR A 241 3.91 -2.24 -15.06
C THR A 241 3.96 -0.71 -15.19
N TYR A 242 3.88 0.01 -14.10
CA TYR A 242 3.73 1.46 -14.07
C TYR A 242 4.70 2.16 -13.11
N VAL A 243 4.82 3.47 -13.30
CA VAL A 243 5.55 4.37 -12.41
C VAL A 243 4.58 5.15 -11.55
N ALA A 244 4.88 5.25 -10.25
CA ALA A 244 4.27 6.14 -9.28
C ALA A 244 5.31 7.17 -8.83
N VAL A 245 4.89 8.43 -8.62
CA VAL A 245 5.81 9.49 -8.23
C VAL A 245 5.42 10.20 -6.95
N HIS A 246 6.44 10.56 -6.14
CA HIS A 246 6.31 11.58 -5.10
C HIS A 246 6.32 12.96 -5.76
N ALA A 247 5.26 13.74 -5.60
CA ALA A 247 5.16 15.11 -6.13
C ALA A 247 4.11 15.92 -5.38
N TYR A 248 4.42 17.19 -5.08
CA TYR A 248 3.49 18.11 -4.42
C TYR A 248 2.97 19.20 -5.35
N THR A 249 3.83 19.76 -6.18
CA THR A 249 3.56 21.00 -6.93
C THR A 249 2.90 20.74 -8.29
N PRO A 250 2.14 21.70 -8.83
CA PRO A 250 1.52 21.54 -10.13
C PRO A 250 2.52 21.20 -11.24
N GLU A 251 3.69 21.83 -11.25
CA GLU A 251 4.71 21.63 -12.28
C GLU A 251 5.27 20.20 -12.25
N SER A 252 5.66 19.71 -11.04
CA SER A 252 6.20 18.35 -10.91
C SER A 252 5.15 17.28 -11.26
N ILE A 253 3.89 17.52 -10.90
CA ILE A 253 2.77 16.62 -11.21
C ILE A 253 2.49 16.63 -12.71
N ARG A 254 2.36 17.81 -13.33
CA ARG A 254 2.08 17.93 -14.79
C ARG A 254 3.15 17.21 -15.60
N ARG A 255 4.43 17.50 -15.37
CA ARG A 255 5.55 16.84 -16.04
C ARG A 255 5.48 15.32 -15.91
N SER A 256 5.19 14.83 -14.71
CA SER A 256 5.06 13.39 -14.44
C SER A 256 3.91 12.75 -15.20
N VAL A 257 2.74 13.40 -15.22
CA VAL A 257 1.55 12.90 -15.93
C VAL A 257 1.77 12.91 -17.45
N GLU A 258 2.41 13.95 -17.98
CA GLU A 258 2.76 14.07 -19.41
C GLU A 258 3.83 13.04 -19.83
N ALA A 259 4.72 12.64 -18.90
CA ALA A 259 5.67 11.56 -19.11
C ALA A 259 5.01 10.16 -19.12
N GLY A 260 3.78 10.02 -18.58
CA GLY A 260 3.03 8.76 -18.57
C GLY A 260 2.94 8.06 -17.23
N VAL A 261 3.23 8.75 -16.13
CA VAL A 261 3.04 8.25 -14.75
C VAL A 261 1.57 7.94 -14.48
N ARG A 262 1.29 6.91 -13.69
CA ARG A 262 -0.08 6.43 -13.43
C ARG A 262 -0.58 6.64 -12.00
N SER A 263 0.30 7.01 -11.06
CA SER A 263 -0.05 7.31 -9.67
C SER A 263 0.78 8.48 -9.16
N ILE A 264 0.11 9.48 -8.59
CA ILE A 264 0.76 10.61 -7.90
C ILE A 264 0.58 10.42 -6.41
N GLU A 265 1.66 10.37 -5.69
CA GLU A 265 1.67 10.30 -4.23
C GLU A 265 1.72 11.74 -3.68
N HIS A 266 0.88 12.01 -2.69
CA HIS A 266 0.69 13.31 -2.01
C HIS A 266 -0.16 14.32 -2.81
N ALA A 267 0.37 14.99 -3.81
CA ALA A 267 -0.30 16.01 -4.63
C ALA A 267 -0.86 17.22 -3.87
N HIS A 268 -0.44 17.47 -2.63
CA HIS A 268 -1.12 18.42 -1.72
C HIS A 268 -1.14 19.87 -2.20
N LEU A 269 -0.22 20.28 -3.07
CA LEU A 269 -0.14 21.65 -3.58
C LEU A 269 -0.66 21.81 -5.02
N ILE A 270 -1.41 20.81 -5.51
CA ILE A 270 -1.95 20.79 -6.87
C ILE A 270 -2.89 21.97 -7.13
N ASP A 271 -2.91 22.48 -8.37
CA ASP A 271 -3.89 23.42 -8.86
C ASP A 271 -5.02 22.75 -9.66
N GLU A 272 -6.06 23.50 -9.97
CA GLU A 272 -7.23 22.96 -10.66
C GLU A 272 -6.93 22.52 -12.12
N PRO A 273 -6.13 23.24 -12.94
CA PRO A 273 -5.75 22.75 -14.26
C PRO A 273 -5.03 21.40 -14.22
N THR A 274 -4.11 21.21 -13.28
CA THR A 274 -3.38 19.96 -13.12
C THR A 274 -4.28 18.83 -12.59
N MET A 275 -5.25 19.12 -11.70
CA MET A 275 -6.25 18.14 -11.27
C MET A 275 -7.11 17.67 -12.46
N LYS A 276 -7.54 18.56 -13.35
CA LYS A 276 -8.26 18.19 -14.59
C LYS A 276 -7.43 17.29 -15.48
N LEU A 277 -6.13 17.56 -15.63
CA LEU A 277 -5.21 16.72 -16.40
C LEU A 277 -5.11 15.31 -15.79
N ILE A 278 -4.98 15.18 -14.46
CA ILE A 278 -5.01 13.90 -13.74
C ILE A 278 -6.27 13.11 -14.09
N VAL A 279 -7.44 13.73 -13.98
CA VAL A 279 -8.73 13.09 -14.28
C VAL A 279 -8.80 12.67 -15.74
N GLN A 280 -8.43 13.54 -16.67
CA GLN A 280 -8.43 13.25 -18.11
C GLN A 280 -7.55 12.05 -18.48
N ARG A 281 -6.40 11.91 -17.79
CA ARG A 281 -5.44 10.81 -18.03
C ARG A 281 -5.73 9.56 -17.20
N GLY A 282 -6.75 9.58 -16.33
CA GLY A 282 -7.11 8.47 -15.45
C GLY A 282 -6.02 8.09 -14.46
N VAL A 283 -5.24 9.08 -14.00
CA VAL A 283 -4.16 8.91 -13.04
C VAL A 283 -4.73 8.87 -11.62
N PHE A 284 -4.22 7.98 -10.78
CA PHE A 284 -4.60 7.91 -9.37
C PHE A 284 -3.84 8.94 -8.53
N VAL A 285 -4.49 9.42 -7.47
CA VAL A 285 -3.85 10.24 -6.43
C VAL A 285 -3.95 9.51 -5.11
N SER A 286 -2.82 9.36 -4.41
CA SER A 286 -2.75 8.76 -3.08
C SER A 286 -2.32 9.81 -2.05
N PRO A 287 -3.28 10.56 -1.47
CA PRO A 287 -3.00 11.51 -0.40
C PRO A 287 -2.99 10.80 0.96
N GLN A 288 -2.31 11.39 1.93
CA GLN A 288 -2.19 10.89 3.29
C GLN A 288 -2.82 11.90 4.23
N ALA A 289 -4.15 11.79 4.39
CA ALA A 289 -4.94 12.82 5.04
C ALA A 289 -4.57 13.02 6.51
N TYR A 290 -4.38 11.94 7.26
CA TYR A 290 -4.09 12.05 8.69
C TYR A 290 -2.73 12.70 8.96
N LEU A 291 -1.67 12.24 8.30
CA LEU A 291 -0.32 12.74 8.53
C LEU A 291 -0.17 14.22 8.18
N PHE A 292 -0.83 14.69 7.12
CA PHE A 292 -0.66 16.04 6.60
C PHE A 292 -1.77 17.02 7.00
N SER A 293 -2.75 16.59 7.79
CA SER A 293 -3.81 17.46 8.34
C SER A 293 -3.34 18.36 9.49
N GLY A 294 -2.18 18.10 10.06
CA GLY A 294 -1.70 18.73 11.29
C GLY A 294 -2.15 18.03 12.59
N ASN A 295 -2.90 16.93 12.47
CA ASN A 295 -3.37 16.16 13.63
C ASN A 295 -2.30 15.22 14.19
N ALA A 296 -1.41 14.69 13.34
CA ALA A 296 -0.38 13.74 13.74
C ALA A 296 0.79 14.44 14.46
N PHE A 297 1.19 15.61 13.97
CA PHE A 297 2.29 16.42 14.49
C PHE A 297 2.17 17.87 14.01
N PRO A 298 2.82 18.84 14.70
CA PRO A 298 2.79 20.25 14.30
C PRO A 298 3.38 20.45 12.90
N MET A 299 2.65 21.13 12.02
CA MET A 299 3.08 21.48 10.67
C MET A 299 3.76 22.86 10.69
N THR A 300 5.09 22.87 10.78
CA THR A 300 5.92 24.09 10.83
C THR A 300 6.93 24.11 9.68
N GLY A 301 7.56 25.28 9.45
CA GLY A 301 8.54 25.43 8.37
C GLY A 301 7.94 25.08 6.99
N LYS A 302 8.63 24.27 6.20
CA LYS A 302 8.15 23.85 4.86
C LYS A 302 6.88 23.02 4.90
N ALA A 303 6.52 22.42 6.05
CA ALA A 303 5.29 21.66 6.20
C ALA A 303 4.04 22.51 6.45
N ALA A 304 4.19 23.79 6.83
CA ALA A 304 3.06 24.67 7.18
C ALA A 304 2.02 24.85 6.07
N VAL A 305 2.42 24.66 4.81
CA VAL A 305 1.53 24.79 3.65
C VAL A 305 0.70 23.52 3.37
N MET A 306 0.99 22.40 4.06
CA MET A 306 0.35 21.12 3.79
C MET A 306 -1.12 21.07 4.20
N PRO A 307 -1.55 21.48 5.41
CA PRO A 307 -2.95 21.37 5.79
C PRO A 307 -3.90 22.15 4.85
N PRO A 308 -3.65 23.43 4.50
CA PRO A 308 -4.51 24.14 3.55
C PRO A 308 -4.38 23.60 2.12
N GLY A 309 -3.20 23.11 1.73
CA GLY A 309 -2.98 22.47 0.44
C GLY A 309 -3.75 21.17 0.29
N LEU A 310 -3.67 20.28 1.29
CA LEU A 310 -4.44 19.04 1.35
C LEU A 310 -5.95 19.32 1.25
N ASP A 311 -6.46 20.28 2.00
CA ASP A 311 -7.88 20.64 1.98
C ASP A 311 -8.33 21.03 0.56
N ARG A 312 -7.60 21.95 -0.07
CA ARG A 312 -7.86 22.37 -1.45
C ARG A 312 -7.77 21.21 -2.44
N MET A 313 -6.74 20.38 -2.33
CA MET A 313 -6.54 19.21 -3.19
C MET A 313 -7.72 18.24 -3.10
N MET A 314 -8.17 17.89 -1.88
CA MET A 314 -9.31 16.99 -1.67
C MET A 314 -10.62 17.57 -2.20
N GLN A 315 -10.84 18.88 -2.06
CA GLN A 315 -12.00 19.56 -2.65
C GLN A 315 -11.97 19.50 -4.19
N LEU A 316 -10.82 19.76 -4.81
CA LEU A 316 -10.63 19.65 -6.26
C LEU A 316 -10.83 18.21 -6.74
N ALA A 317 -10.29 17.23 -6.02
CA ALA A 317 -10.45 15.82 -6.34
C ALA A 317 -11.93 15.41 -6.32
N LYS A 318 -12.68 15.80 -5.27
CA LYS A 318 -14.12 15.57 -5.19
C LYS A 318 -14.90 16.26 -6.31
N LYS A 319 -14.58 17.54 -6.58
CA LYS A 319 -15.23 18.34 -7.63
C LYS A 319 -15.09 17.73 -9.02
N HIS A 320 -13.92 17.18 -9.32
CA HIS A 320 -13.60 16.66 -10.66
C HIS A 320 -13.69 15.14 -10.78
N GLY A 321 -14.04 14.42 -9.72
CA GLY A 321 -14.17 12.96 -9.73
C GLY A 321 -12.84 12.23 -9.91
N ALA A 322 -11.75 12.73 -9.32
CA ALA A 322 -10.46 12.10 -9.37
C ALA A 322 -10.46 10.75 -8.63
N LYS A 323 -9.69 9.78 -9.13
CA LYS A 323 -9.49 8.49 -8.47
C LYS A 323 -8.56 8.65 -7.27
N ILE A 324 -9.15 8.69 -6.07
CA ILE A 324 -8.42 8.84 -4.82
C ILE A 324 -8.19 7.48 -4.19
N ALA A 325 -6.92 7.11 -4.04
CA ALA A 325 -6.49 5.91 -3.34
C ALA A 325 -6.41 6.16 -1.82
N PHE A 326 -6.61 5.12 -1.03
CA PHE A 326 -6.37 5.15 0.41
C PHE A 326 -4.91 4.76 0.66
N GLY A 327 -4.11 5.70 1.15
CA GLY A 327 -2.70 5.50 1.50
C GLY A 327 -2.38 6.29 2.76
N THR A 328 -1.50 5.77 3.61
CA THR A 328 -1.22 6.34 4.93
C THR A 328 0.15 6.96 5.07
N ASP A 329 1.14 6.47 4.31
CA ASP A 329 2.55 6.88 4.38
C ASP A 329 3.17 6.67 5.78
N VAL A 330 2.68 5.67 6.53
CA VAL A 330 3.25 5.37 7.84
C VAL A 330 4.59 4.65 7.72
N PHE A 331 5.56 5.15 8.47
CA PHE A 331 6.91 4.61 8.61
C PHE A 331 7.56 5.11 9.90
N GLY A 332 8.77 4.70 10.22
CA GLY A 332 9.57 5.33 11.27
C GLY A 332 9.38 4.78 12.68
N GLY A 333 8.64 3.68 12.84
CA GLY A 333 8.54 2.95 14.10
C GLY A 333 7.11 2.73 14.61
N PRO A 334 6.94 1.95 15.70
CA PRO A 334 5.63 1.46 16.14
C PRO A 334 4.59 2.54 16.39
N ARG A 335 5.02 3.69 16.94
CA ARG A 335 4.10 4.81 17.22
C ARG A 335 3.52 5.40 15.95
N MET A 336 4.32 5.50 14.88
CA MET A 336 3.85 6.00 13.60
C MET A 336 2.98 4.96 12.88
N TYR A 337 3.38 3.69 12.89
CA TYR A 337 2.59 2.62 12.30
C TYR A 337 1.22 2.46 12.97
N ALA A 338 1.12 2.71 14.28
CA ALA A 338 -0.15 2.68 15.02
C ALA A 338 -1.16 3.73 14.53
N LEU A 339 -0.71 4.78 13.82
CA LEU A 339 -1.57 5.82 13.25
C LEU A 339 -2.28 5.38 11.96
N GLN A 340 -1.98 4.22 11.40
CA GLN A 340 -2.50 3.73 10.12
C GLN A 340 -4.03 3.80 10.04
N SER A 341 -4.73 3.36 11.08
CA SER A 341 -6.20 3.38 11.10
C SER A 341 -6.82 4.77 11.27
N LYS A 342 -6.03 5.78 11.69
CA LYS A 342 -6.51 7.17 11.82
C LYS A 342 -6.83 7.83 10.49
N GLU A 343 -6.32 7.29 9.39
CA GLU A 343 -6.62 7.74 8.05
C GLU A 343 -8.12 7.65 7.72
N PHE A 344 -8.87 6.70 8.28
CA PHE A 344 -10.30 6.54 8.05
C PHE A 344 -11.10 7.78 8.46
N THR A 345 -10.98 8.21 9.71
CA THR A 345 -11.74 9.37 10.21
C THR A 345 -11.20 10.70 9.71
N ALA A 346 -9.88 10.79 9.43
CA ALA A 346 -9.31 12.00 8.83
C ALA A 346 -9.95 12.35 7.49
N ARG A 347 -10.40 11.35 6.71
CA ARG A 347 -11.06 11.54 5.40
C ARG A 347 -12.51 11.99 5.49
N LEU A 348 -13.18 11.84 6.65
CA LEU A 348 -14.57 12.28 6.84
C LEU A 348 -14.78 13.77 6.58
N ARG A 349 -13.72 14.56 6.64
CA ARG A 349 -13.78 15.98 6.29
C ARG A 349 -14.25 16.22 4.85
N TRP A 350 -14.00 15.27 3.94
CA TRP A 350 -14.27 15.45 2.49
C TRP A 350 -15.17 14.37 1.91
N PHE A 351 -15.18 13.16 2.46
CA PHE A 351 -15.84 11.99 1.90
C PHE A 351 -16.75 11.33 2.94
N ASP A 352 -17.82 10.71 2.47
CA ASP A 352 -18.69 9.86 3.28
C ASP A 352 -18.04 8.48 3.54
N PRO A 353 -18.54 7.72 4.53
CA PRO A 353 -18.01 6.41 4.88
C PRO A 353 -17.95 5.43 3.70
N LEU A 354 -18.97 5.40 2.83
CA LEU A 354 -19.00 4.53 1.66
C LEU A 354 -17.84 4.83 0.69
N THR A 355 -17.62 6.11 0.39
CA THR A 355 -16.52 6.56 -0.47
C THR A 355 -15.17 6.18 0.13
N ILE A 356 -14.98 6.37 1.45
CA ILE A 356 -13.74 6.01 2.15
C ILE A 356 -13.50 4.49 2.11
N LEU A 357 -14.54 3.68 2.33
CA LEU A 357 -14.42 2.22 2.24
C LEU A 357 -14.05 1.77 0.82
N ARG A 358 -14.65 2.36 -0.22
CA ARG A 358 -14.28 2.09 -1.61
C ARG A 358 -12.81 2.46 -1.89
N GLN A 359 -12.34 3.59 -1.35
CA GLN A 359 -10.93 3.99 -1.47
C GLN A 359 -10.00 2.94 -0.84
N ALA A 360 -10.34 2.43 0.35
CA ALA A 360 -9.55 1.44 1.06
C ALA A 360 -9.75 -0.01 0.57
N THR A 361 -10.62 -0.24 -0.41
CA THR A 361 -10.93 -1.57 -0.96
C THR A 361 -10.88 -1.57 -2.48
N SER A 362 -12.00 -1.45 -3.18
CA SER A 362 -12.10 -1.64 -4.64
C SER A 362 -11.28 -0.64 -5.45
N ILE A 363 -11.22 0.64 -5.08
CA ILE A 363 -10.41 1.65 -5.79
C ILE A 363 -8.92 1.34 -5.65
N ASN A 364 -8.47 0.95 -4.46
CA ASN A 364 -7.11 0.48 -4.29
C ASN A 364 -6.83 -0.83 -5.05
N GLY A 365 -7.82 -1.74 -5.12
CA GLY A 365 -7.73 -2.93 -5.96
C GLY A 365 -7.50 -2.60 -7.44
N GLU A 366 -8.23 -1.59 -7.98
CA GLU A 366 -8.02 -1.09 -9.35
C GLU A 366 -6.61 -0.50 -9.54
N LEU A 367 -6.10 0.26 -8.57
CA LEU A 367 -4.74 0.81 -8.61
C LEU A 367 -3.69 -0.31 -8.66
N LEU A 368 -3.82 -1.31 -7.79
CA LEU A 368 -2.88 -2.44 -7.76
C LEU A 368 -2.92 -3.29 -9.03
N ALA A 369 -4.06 -3.38 -9.70
CA ALA A 369 -4.20 -4.06 -10.98
C ALA A 369 -3.39 -3.42 -12.12
N LEU A 370 -2.99 -2.14 -11.99
CA LEU A 370 -2.09 -1.48 -12.95
C LEU A 370 -0.70 -2.15 -13.05
N SER A 371 -0.33 -2.96 -12.06
CA SER A 371 0.90 -3.77 -12.11
C SER A 371 0.86 -4.83 -13.23
N GLY A 372 -0.29 -5.09 -13.84
CA GLY A 372 -0.44 -5.97 -14.99
C GLY A 372 0.23 -7.33 -14.79
N PRO A 373 1.12 -7.76 -15.72
CA PRO A 373 1.87 -9.02 -15.58
C PRO A 373 2.83 -9.04 -14.39
N ARG A 374 3.16 -7.91 -13.79
CA ARG A 374 4.01 -7.83 -12.58
C ARG A 374 3.21 -7.81 -11.29
N ASN A 375 1.87 -7.91 -11.35
CA ASN A 375 1.04 -8.12 -10.19
C ASN A 375 1.36 -9.49 -9.56
N PRO A 376 1.95 -9.53 -8.34
CA PRO A 376 2.35 -10.80 -7.72
C PRO A 376 1.14 -11.65 -7.27
N TYR A 377 -0.07 -11.09 -7.31
CA TYR A 377 -1.32 -11.74 -6.89
C TYR A 377 -2.40 -11.68 -7.97
N ALA A 378 -2.00 -11.65 -9.24
CA ALA A 378 -2.88 -11.52 -10.42
C ALA A 378 -3.94 -12.64 -10.56
N GLY A 379 -3.81 -13.71 -9.78
CA GLY A 379 -4.73 -14.83 -9.86
C GLY A 379 -6.19 -14.51 -9.53
N ALA A 380 -6.52 -13.41 -8.82
CA ALA A 380 -7.89 -12.98 -8.51
C ALA A 380 -7.98 -11.49 -8.16
N ALA A 381 -9.21 -10.97 -8.11
CA ALA A 381 -9.48 -9.60 -7.69
C ALA A 381 -9.17 -9.39 -6.18
N LEU A 382 -8.67 -8.20 -5.86
CA LEU A 382 -8.45 -7.70 -4.50
C LEU A 382 -9.42 -6.55 -4.20
N GLY A 383 -9.74 -6.36 -2.92
CA GLY A 383 -10.59 -5.25 -2.48
C GLY A 383 -12.08 -5.41 -2.79
N VAL A 384 -12.50 -6.62 -3.17
CA VAL A 384 -13.91 -6.95 -3.43
C VAL A 384 -14.27 -8.31 -2.84
N LEU A 385 -15.56 -8.49 -2.49
CA LEU A 385 -16.13 -9.78 -2.13
C LEU A 385 -17.10 -10.21 -3.24
N GLU A 386 -16.60 -11.05 -4.14
CA GLU A 386 -17.36 -11.66 -5.24
C GLU A 386 -16.81 -13.07 -5.55
N PRO A 387 -17.60 -13.96 -6.15
CA PRO A 387 -17.09 -15.26 -6.56
C PRO A 387 -15.86 -15.14 -7.45
N GLY A 388 -14.82 -15.92 -7.16
CA GLY A 388 -13.51 -15.88 -7.83
C GLY A 388 -12.50 -14.92 -7.23
N ALA A 389 -12.89 -13.94 -6.40
CA ALA A 389 -11.99 -13.03 -5.73
C ALA A 389 -11.14 -13.74 -4.65
N TRP A 390 -10.02 -13.11 -4.26
CA TRP A 390 -9.26 -13.56 -3.10
C TRP A 390 -10.13 -13.54 -1.84
N ALA A 391 -10.06 -14.58 -1.03
CA ALA A 391 -10.76 -14.65 0.25
C ALA A 391 -10.03 -13.86 1.33
N ASP A 392 -9.98 -12.54 1.13
CA ASP A 392 -9.46 -11.55 2.06
C ASP A 392 -10.65 -10.76 2.61
N MET A 393 -10.97 -10.92 3.90
CA MET A 393 -12.17 -10.31 4.48
C MET A 393 -12.07 -10.07 5.98
N LEU A 394 -12.88 -9.15 6.46
CA LEU A 394 -12.98 -8.75 7.86
C LEU A 394 -14.41 -8.88 8.34
N VAL A 395 -14.63 -9.46 9.52
CA VAL A 395 -15.91 -9.37 10.24
C VAL A 395 -15.78 -8.26 11.27
N VAL A 396 -16.66 -7.26 11.20
CA VAL A 396 -16.56 -6.02 11.97
C VAL A 396 -17.70 -5.91 12.97
N GLU A 397 -17.37 -5.55 14.21
CA GLU A 397 -18.37 -5.12 15.19
C GLU A 397 -18.84 -3.69 14.83
N GLY A 398 -20.15 -3.51 14.70
CA GLY A 398 -20.71 -2.26 14.19
C GLY A 398 -20.83 -2.22 12.65
N ASN A 399 -21.22 -1.06 12.13
CA ASN A 399 -21.43 -0.86 10.69
C ASN A 399 -20.56 0.29 10.18
N PRO A 400 -19.42 0.02 9.50
CA PRO A 400 -18.53 1.06 9.01
C PRO A 400 -19.09 1.90 7.85
N LEU A 401 -20.20 1.51 7.23
CA LEU A 401 -20.95 2.38 6.30
C LEU A 401 -21.71 3.49 7.01
N VAL A 402 -22.02 3.32 8.29
CA VAL A 402 -22.69 4.31 9.13
C VAL A 402 -21.69 5.10 9.97
N ASP A 403 -20.76 4.38 10.60
CA ASP A 403 -19.72 4.96 11.43
C ASP A 403 -18.35 4.33 11.08
N ILE A 404 -17.58 5.04 10.29
CA ILE A 404 -16.26 4.58 9.85
C ILE A 404 -15.24 4.52 11.02
N ALA A 405 -15.49 5.23 12.14
CA ALA A 405 -14.61 5.26 13.29
C ALA A 405 -14.47 3.88 13.98
N VAL A 406 -15.38 2.95 13.72
CA VAL A 406 -15.25 1.57 14.20
C VAL A 406 -13.96 0.90 13.71
N LEU A 407 -13.39 1.35 12.58
CA LEU A 407 -12.13 0.84 12.03
C LEU A 407 -10.88 1.44 12.68
N GLU A 408 -11.02 2.47 13.53
CA GLU A 408 -9.88 3.05 14.27
C GLU A 408 -9.45 2.23 15.48
N ASP A 409 -10.33 1.37 15.99
CA ASP A 409 -10.02 0.42 17.06
C ASP A 409 -10.10 -1.02 16.55
N PRO A 410 -9.10 -1.46 15.77
CA PRO A 410 -9.10 -2.78 15.13
C PRO A 410 -8.96 -3.92 16.15
N GLU A 411 -8.36 -3.67 17.32
CA GLU A 411 -8.22 -4.68 18.36
C GLU A 411 -9.59 -5.10 18.90
N LYS A 412 -10.46 -4.14 19.17
CA LYS A 412 -11.81 -4.34 19.67
C LYS A 412 -12.80 -4.73 18.57
N ASN A 413 -12.77 -4.05 17.43
CA ASN A 413 -13.87 -4.07 16.47
C ASN A 413 -13.65 -5.02 15.29
N LEU A 414 -12.42 -5.42 14.93
CA LEU A 414 -12.20 -6.48 13.97
C LEU A 414 -12.29 -7.83 14.67
N ARG A 415 -13.45 -8.48 14.54
CA ARG A 415 -13.75 -9.76 15.22
C ARG A 415 -13.10 -10.93 14.52
N VAL A 416 -13.06 -10.93 13.20
CA VAL A 416 -12.39 -11.94 12.37
C VAL A 416 -11.57 -11.25 11.29
N ILE A 417 -10.38 -11.78 11.04
CA ILE A 417 -9.49 -11.36 9.93
C ILE A 417 -9.13 -12.61 9.15
N VAL A 418 -9.51 -12.64 7.89
CA VAL A 418 -9.19 -13.69 6.94
C VAL A 418 -8.33 -13.11 5.82
N LYS A 419 -7.22 -13.77 5.50
CA LYS A 419 -6.41 -13.49 4.31
C LYS A 419 -6.13 -14.81 3.59
N ASN A 420 -6.35 -14.85 2.30
CA ASN A 420 -6.16 -16.05 1.49
C ASN A 420 -6.92 -17.29 2.03
N GLY A 421 -8.12 -17.05 2.59
CA GLY A 421 -8.91 -18.13 3.22
C GLY A 421 -8.39 -18.60 4.58
N VAL A 422 -7.24 -18.10 5.05
CA VAL A 422 -6.65 -18.42 6.36
C VAL A 422 -7.12 -17.41 7.40
N VAL A 423 -7.58 -17.91 8.56
CA VAL A 423 -8.04 -17.08 9.68
C VAL A 423 -6.84 -16.67 10.54
N TYR A 424 -6.56 -15.37 10.60
CA TYR A 424 -5.47 -14.78 11.40
C TYR A 424 -5.93 -14.25 12.74
N LYS A 425 -7.22 -13.90 12.85
CA LYS A 425 -7.88 -13.50 14.10
C LYS A 425 -9.31 -14.03 14.08
N ASN A 426 -9.76 -14.60 15.19
CA ASN A 426 -11.15 -14.90 15.46
C ASN A 426 -11.42 -14.71 16.95
N THR A 427 -12.24 -13.73 17.30
CA THR A 427 -12.66 -13.41 18.67
C THR A 427 -14.16 -13.57 18.86
N LEU A 428 -14.85 -14.19 17.91
CA LEU A 428 -16.23 -14.60 18.06
C LEU A 428 -16.28 -15.84 18.94
N ALA A 429 -17.32 -15.97 19.74
CA ALA A 429 -17.55 -17.19 20.50
C ALA A 429 -17.73 -18.39 19.55
N PRO A 430 -17.28 -19.58 19.92
CA PRO A 430 -17.47 -20.77 19.13
C PRO A 430 -18.95 -21.12 18.96
#